data_b8b1dc4e77d826167d6fbe8cf85636be
#
_entry.id   b8b1dc4e77d826167d6fbe8cf85636be
#
_cell.length_a   1.000
_cell.length_b   1.000
_cell.length_c   1.000
_cell.angle_alpha   90.00
_cell.angle_beta   90.00
_cell.angle_gamma   90.00
#
_symmetry.space_group_name_H-M   'P 1'
#
loop_
_entity.id
_entity.type
_entity.pdbx_description
1 polymer ?
#
loop_
_entity_poly.entity_id
_entity_poly.type
_entity_poly.pdbx_seq_one_letter_code
_entity_poly.pdbx_strand_id
1 'polypeptide(L)'
;PMFRPFNSRIDEYWAGDKEALSLSEKRGLDVFQTSGGCSTCHLTGVASWPKPLLTDSGFDNLGAPAIGKIDPGLGAVTGKAGELGKFKVPSLRNVALTAPYLHNGSIKTLKEVVELYNKRDIEPERWGVTNYPRTVNHEDMGDLGLTDQEVDDLVALLAAFTDQNLLKIPEGNLFPQVPLGVPQTEERKAFDGFLAELRDDL
;
A
#
# COMPACT_ATOMS: atom_id res chain seq x y z
N PRO A 1 -11.38 -19.20 -13.15
CA PRO A 1 -11.28 -17.80 -13.54
C PRO A 1 -10.13 -17.19 -12.76
N MET A 2 -9.07 -16.84 -13.49
CA MET A 2 -7.93 -16.16 -12.88
C MET A 2 -8.40 -14.75 -12.52
N PHE A 3 -8.27 -14.36 -11.26
CA PHE A 3 -8.51 -12.99 -10.82
C PHE A 3 -7.57 -12.07 -11.62
N ARG A 4 -8.11 -11.21 -12.48
CA ARG A 4 -7.33 -10.25 -13.25
C ARG A 4 -7.70 -8.85 -12.78
N PRO A 5 -6.98 -8.28 -11.80
CA PRO A 5 -7.26 -6.95 -11.24
C PRO A 5 -6.72 -5.86 -12.16
N PHE A 6 -7.13 -5.85 -13.43
CA PHE A 6 -6.60 -4.96 -14.45
C PHE A 6 -7.68 -4.05 -15.05
N ASN A 7 -8.57 -3.57 -14.21
CA ASN A 7 -9.67 -2.68 -14.56
C ASN A 7 -9.72 -1.48 -13.61
N SER A 8 -8.56 -0.95 -13.26
CA SER A 8 -8.44 0.25 -12.42
C SER A 8 -8.25 1.50 -13.27
N ARG A 9 -8.52 2.69 -12.71
CA ARG A 9 -8.35 3.96 -13.43
C ARG A 9 -6.93 4.19 -13.90
N ILE A 10 -5.92 3.71 -13.17
CA ILE A 10 -4.54 3.75 -13.65
C ILE A 10 -4.31 2.91 -14.90
N ASP A 11 -5.02 1.79 -15.06
CA ASP A 11 -4.92 0.96 -16.26
C ASP A 11 -5.49 1.66 -17.50
N GLU A 12 -6.59 2.39 -17.34
CA GLU A 12 -7.19 3.20 -18.40
C GLU A 12 -6.25 4.36 -18.78
N TYR A 13 -5.65 5.02 -17.79
CA TYR A 13 -4.66 6.06 -18.02
C TYR A 13 -3.45 5.56 -18.82
N TRP A 14 -2.90 4.40 -18.47
CA TRP A 14 -1.81 3.79 -19.21
C TRP A 14 -2.23 3.27 -20.59
N ALA A 15 -3.50 2.92 -20.77
CA ALA A 15 -4.07 2.56 -22.06
C ALA A 15 -4.30 3.78 -22.99
N GLY A 16 -4.11 5.01 -22.47
CA GLY A 16 -4.16 6.25 -23.26
C GLY A 16 -5.26 7.23 -22.88
N ASP A 17 -6.20 6.86 -22.02
CA ASP A 17 -7.22 7.77 -21.50
C ASP A 17 -6.62 8.72 -20.46
N LYS A 18 -6.27 9.92 -20.90
CA LYS A 18 -5.64 10.93 -20.05
C LYS A 18 -6.58 11.54 -19.02
N GLU A 19 -7.87 11.33 -19.16
CA GLU A 19 -8.90 11.83 -18.22
C GLU A 19 -9.29 10.78 -17.17
N ALA A 20 -8.78 9.55 -17.26
CA ALA A 20 -9.02 8.50 -16.29
C ALA A 20 -8.46 8.80 -14.88
N LEU A 21 -7.48 9.68 -14.79
CA LEU A 21 -6.92 10.16 -13.53
C LEU A 21 -7.25 11.64 -13.29
N SER A 22 -7.62 11.98 -12.06
CA SER A 22 -7.73 13.36 -11.58
C SER A 22 -6.36 14.06 -11.55
N LEU A 23 -6.36 15.38 -11.38
CA LEU A 23 -5.11 16.15 -11.25
C LEU A 23 -4.29 15.73 -10.03
N SER A 24 -4.92 15.41 -8.91
CA SER A 24 -4.26 14.92 -7.70
C SER A 24 -3.57 13.58 -7.98
N GLU A 25 -4.26 12.63 -8.60
CA GLU A 25 -3.69 11.32 -8.95
C GLU A 25 -2.56 11.40 -9.96
N LYS A 26 -2.63 12.34 -10.92
CA LYS A 26 -1.54 12.61 -11.87
C LYS A 26 -0.30 13.15 -11.15
N ARG A 27 -0.47 14.09 -10.20
CA ARG A 27 0.64 14.56 -9.35
C ARG A 27 1.16 13.43 -8.45
N GLY A 28 0.28 12.63 -7.86
CA GLY A 28 0.66 11.45 -7.09
C GLY A 28 1.48 10.45 -7.91
N LEU A 29 1.16 10.25 -9.20
CA LEU A 29 1.95 9.39 -10.09
C LEU A 29 3.36 9.96 -10.33
N ASP A 30 3.48 11.26 -10.48
CA ASP A 30 4.79 11.92 -10.61
C ASP A 30 5.61 11.73 -9.33
N VAL A 31 5.04 12.03 -8.15
CA VAL A 31 5.69 11.81 -6.85
C VAL A 31 6.08 10.33 -6.66
N PHE A 32 5.20 9.39 -7.01
CA PHE A 32 5.44 7.95 -6.93
C PHE A 32 6.66 7.50 -7.72
N GLN A 33 6.90 8.13 -8.88
CA GLN A 33 7.99 7.80 -9.80
C GLN A 33 9.28 8.61 -9.54
N THR A 34 9.19 9.69 -8.77
CA THR A 34 10.30 10.63 -8.53
C THR A 34 10.64 10.74 -7.05
N SER A 35 10.21 11.81 -6.37
CA SER A 35 10.59 12.13 -4.99
C SER A 35 10.15 11.10 -3.95
N GLY A 36 9.06 10.39 -4.20
CA GLY A 36 8.57 9.32 -3.31
C GLY A 36 9.32 8.00 -3.45
N GLY A 37 10.08 7.78 -4.54
CA GLY A 37 10.86 6.57 -4.77
C GLY A 37 10.08 5.26 -4.86
N CYS A 38 8.75 5.30 -4.80
CA CYS A 38 7.88 4.12 -4.67
C CYS A 38 8.03 3.13 -5.84
N SER A 39 8.29 3.66 -7.04
CA SER A 39 8.47 2.86 -8.27
C SER A 39 9.74 2.00 -8.27
N THR A 40 10.66 2.18 -7.33
CA THR A 40 11.86 1.34 -7.15
C THR A 40 11.47 -0.10 -6.82
N CYS A 41 10.53 -0.28 -5.90
CA CYS A 41 10.02 -1.58 -5.47
C CYS A 41 8.66 -1.91 -6.11
N HIS A 42 7.81 -0.90 -6.32
CA HIS A 42 6.48 -1.05 -6.91
C HIS A 42 6.48 -0.65 -8.39
N LEU A 43 7.10 -1.49 -9.21
CA LEU A 43 7.39 -1.23 -10.62
C LEU A 43 6.14 -0.83 -11.43
N THR A 44 6.19 0.32 -12.10
CA THR A 44 5.13 0.83 -12.98
C THR A 44 5.35 0.50 -14.46
N GLY A 45 6.57 0.10 -14.84
CA GLY A 45 6.95 -0.22 -16.20
C GLY A 45 7.64 -1.57 -16.29
N VAL A 46 6.95 -2.60 -16.77
CA VAL A 46 7.59 -3.87 -17.10
C VAL A 46 7.42 -4.09 -18.60
N ALA A 47 8.54 -4.14 -19.32
CA ALA A 47 8.58 -4.23 -20.78
C ALA A 47 7.87 -5.46 -21.38
N SER A 48 7.51 -6.45 -20.56
CA SER A 48 6.92 -7.71 -20.99
C SER A 48 5.46 -7.94 -20.61
N TRP A 49 4.84 -7.01 -19.88
CA TRP A 49 3.46 -7.19 -19.40
C TRP A 49 2.65 -5.91 -19.66
N PRO A 50 1.46 -6.00 -20.27
CA PRO A 50 0.67 -4.82 -20.65
C PRO A 50 0.14 -4.04 -19.45
N LYS A 51 0.13 -4.63 -18.25
CA LYS A 51 -0.39 -4.02 -17.02
C LYS A 51 0.47 -4.45 -15.83
N PRO A 52 1.24 -3.54 -15.20
CA PRO A 52 2.18 -3.89 -14.15
C PRO A 52 1.48 -4.38 -12.88
N LEU A 53 2.11 -5.33 -12.19
CA LEU A 53 1.64 -5.85 -10.89
C LEU A 53 1.97 -4.91 -9.73
N LEU A 54 2.74 -3.86 -9.95
CA LEU A 54 3.16 -2.90 -8.93
C LEU A 54 3.90 -3.59 -7.77
N THR A 55 4.82 -4.46 -8.10
CA THR A 55 5.75 -5.16 -7.21
C THR A 55 6.94 -5.69 -8.01
N ASP A 56 8.10 -5.69 -7.42
CA ASP A 56 9.30 -6.38 -7.91
C ASP A 56 9.39 -7.81 -7.39
N SER A 57 8.48 -8.19 -6.46
CA SER A 57 8.50 -9.45 -5.72
C SER A 57 9.74 -9.64 -4.83
N GLY A 58 10.52 -8.60 -4.60
CA GLY A 58 11.61 -8.55 -3.64
C GLY A 58 11.18 -8.66 -2.18
N PHE A 59 12.14 -8.53 -1.27
CA PHE A 59 11.91 -8.58 0.17
C PHE A 59 12.59 -7.40 0.85
N ASP A 60 11.85 -6.71 1.71
CA ASP A 60 12.39 -5.58 2.45
C ASP A 60 11.85 -5.50 3.89
N ASN A 61 12.59 -4.79 4.75
CA ASN A 61 12.17 -4.46 6.09
C ASN A 61 11.82 -2.97 6.18
N LEU A 62 10.54 -2.68 6.23
CA LEU A 62 10.02 -1.31 6.24
C LEU A 62 10.09 -0.65 7.63
N GLY A 63 10.62 -1.34 8.64
CA GLY A 63 10.62 -0.82 10.02
C GLY A 63 9.22 -0.71 10.64
N ALA A 64 8.34 -1.66 10.33
CA ALA A 64 6.99 -1.69 10.86
C ALA A 64 6.96 -1.60 12.40
N PRO A 65 6.06 -0.79 13.00
CA PRO A 65 5.86 -0.75 14.45
C PRO A 65 5.60 -2.16 15.01
N ALA A 66 6.31 -2.49 16.09
CA ALA A 66 6.21 -3.81 16.71
C ALA A 66 4.90 -3.95 17.48
N ILE A 67 4.05 -4.88 17.03
CA ILE A 67 2.84 -5.27 17.75
C ILE A 67 2.72 -6.80 17.80
N GLY A 68 2.15 -7.32 18.87
CA GLY A 68 1.88 -8.75 18.99
C GLY A 68 3.13 -9.64 19.01
N LYS A 69 3.04 -10.82 18.36
CA LYS A 69 4.13 -11.78 18.29
C LYS A 69 5.18 -11.34 17.25
N ILE A 70 6.44 -11.47 17.61
CA ILE A 70 7.55 -11.22 16.70
C ILE A 70 7.52 -12.21 15.53
N ASP A 71 7.54 -11.66 14.32
CA ASP A 71 7.66 -12.44 13.08
C ASP A 71 9.04 -12.14 12.42
N PRO A 72 9.92 -13.14 12.30
CA PRO A 72 11.22 -12.96 11.67
C PRO A 72 11.18 -12.80 10.15
N GLY A 73 10.01 -12.93 9.51
CA GLY A 73 9.87 -12.79 8.06
C GLY A 73 10.76 -13.79 7.29
N LEU A 74 11.38 -13.32 6.21
CA LEU A 74 12.25 -14.13 5.36
C LEU A 74 13.38 -14.82 6.15
N GLY A 75 13.92 -14.16 7.17
CA GLY A 75 14.98 -14.70 8.00
C GLY A 75 14.60 -15.99 8.72
N ALA A 76 13.31 -16.23 9.03
CA ALA A 76 12.85 -17.50 9.59
C ALA A 76 12.99 -18.67 8.62
N VAL A 77 12.91 -18.41 7.31
CA VAL A 77 12.99 -19.43 6.27
C VAL A 77 14.43 -19.69 5.84
N THR A 78 15.24 -18.64 5.73
CA THR A 78 16.60 -18.72 5.17
C THR A 78 17.68 -18.94 6.24
N GLY A 79 17.38 -18.63 7.50
CA GLY A 79 18.35 -18.67 8.60
C GLY A 79 19.40 -17.54 8.56
N LYS A 80 19.24 -16.56 7.66
CA LYS A 80 20.21 -15.47 7.50
C LYS A 80 19.85 -14.26 8.36
N ALA A 81 20.76 -13.81 9.19
CA ALA A 81 20.54 -12.66 10.09
C ALA A 81 20.24 -11.36 9.34
N GLY A 82 20.81 -11.14 8.15
CA GLY A 82 20.55 -9.98 7.30
C GLY A 82 19.18 -9.99 6.60
N GLU A 83 18.42 -11.06 6.74
CA GLU A 83 17.08 -11.21 6.16
C GLU A 83 15.95 -11.22 7.23
N LEU A 84 16.32 -11.06 8.51
CA LEU A 84 15.35 -10.94 9.61
C LEU A 84 14.49 -9.67 9.43
N GLY A 85 13.19 -9.82 9.64
CA GLY A 85 12.22 -8.74 9.52
C GLY A 85 11.92 -8.30 8.09
N LYS A 86 12.49 -8.95 7.07
CA LYS A 86 12.15 -8.70 5.67
C LYS A 86 10.91 -9.46 5.26
N PHE A 87 9.98 -8.76 4.62
CA PHE A 87 8.74 -9.28 4.06
C PHE A 87 8.67 -9.01 2.57
N LYS A 88 7.94 -9.87 1.86
CA LYS A 88 7.78 -9.72 0.41
C LYS A 88 7.08 -8.40 0.09
N VAL A 89 7.63 -7.66 -0.89
CA VAL A 89 6.99 -6.48 -1.46
C VAL A 89 5.66 -6.88 -2.09
N PRO A 90 4.51 -6.41 -1.55
CA PRO A 90 3.20 -6.80 -2.08
C PRO A 90 2.90 -6.06 -3.38
N SER A 91 1.93 -6.58 -4.15
CA SER A 91 1.29 -5.80 -5.20
C SER A 91 0.49 -4.65 -4.57
N LEU A 92 0.53 -3.46 -5.20
CA LEU A 92 -0.34 -2.34 -4.81
C LEU A 92 -1.73 -2.41 -5.47
N ARG A 93 -1.99 -3.43 -6.29
CA ARG A 93 -3.33 -3.63 -6.84
C ARG A 93 -4.34 -3.81 -5.72
N ASN A 94 -5.42 -3.01 -5.75
CA ASN A 94 -6.48 -3.03 -4.75
C ASN A 94 -6.02 -2.66 -3.33
N VAL A 95 -4.88 -2.00 -3.18
CA VAL A 95 -4.31 -1.69 -1.86
C VAL A 95 -5.26 -0.89 -0.98
N ALA A 96 -6.09 -0.02 -1.55
CA ALA A 96 -7.08 0.75 -0.80
C ALA A 96 -8.16 -0.12 -0.11
N LEU A 97 -8.34 -1.39 -0.53
CA LEU A 97 -9.33 -2.32 0.01
C LEU A 97 -8.75 -3.29 1.06
N THR A 98 -7.45 -3.22 1.36
CA THR A 98 -6.75 -4.27 2.13
C THR A 98 -6.22 -3.82 3.49
N ALA A 99 -6.81 -2.76 4.06
CA ALA A 99 -6.49 -2.37 5.43
C ALA A 99 -6.83 -3.51 6.44
N PRO A 100 -6.10 -3.66 7.54
CA PRO A 100 -4.94 -2.87 7.96
C PRO A 100 -3.65 -3.26 7.22
N TYR A 101 -2.64 -2.37 7.25
CA TYR A 101 -1.43 -2.44 6.46
C TYR A 101 -0.23 -2.96 7.24
N LEU A 102 0.84 -3.26 6.49
CA LEU A 102 2.06 -3.96 6.88
C LEU A 102 1.79 -5.42 7.26
N HIS A 103 2.85 -6.22 7.42
CA HIS A 103 2.75 -7.66 7.70
C HIS A 103 1.99 -7.98 9.00
N ASN A 104 1.99 -7.07 9.95
CA ASN A 104 1.40 -7.23 11.28
C ASN A 104 0.11 -6.41 11.49
N GLY A 105 -0.35 -5.64 10.49
CA GLY A 105 -1.53 -4.79 10.60
C GLY A 105 -1.39 -3.61 11.57
N SER A 106 -0.15 -3.17 11.84
CA SER A 106 0.11 -2.06 12.78
C SER A 106 -0.38 -0.71 12.29
N ILE A 107 -0.49 -0.52 10.98
CA ILE A 107 -0.93 0.74 10.36
C ILE A 107 -2.36 0.57 9.82
N LYS A 108 -3.21 1.56 10.04
CA LYS A 108 -4.65 1.44 9.76
C LYS A 108 -5.07 2.08 8.44
N THR A 109 -4.38 3.12 7.99
CA THR A 109 -4.76 3.88 6.81
C THR A 109 -3.62 3.96 5.80
N LEU A 110 -3.95 4.16 4.51
CA LEU A 110 -2.94 4.40 3.47
C LEU A 110 -2.13 5.67 3.75
N LYS A 111 -2.78 6.71 4.29
CA LYS A 111 -2.09 7.95 4.64
C LYS A 111 -0.99 7.69 5.67
N GLU A 112 -1.30 6.95 6.73
CA GLU A 112 -0.30 6.57 7.74
C GLU A 112 0.83 5.72 7.16
N VAL A 113 0.57 4.86 6.16
CA VAL A 113 1.63 4.10 5.46
C VAL A 113 2.57 5.07 4.73
N VAL A 114 2.04 6.01 3.96
CA VAL A 114 2.83 7.01 3.24
C VAL A 114 3.60 7.89 4.21
N GLU A 115 2.98 8.30 5.31
CA GLU A 115 3.63 9.09 6.37
C GLU A 115 4.74 8.29 7.08
N LEU A 116 4.57 6.98 7.31
CA LEU A 116 5.64 6.12 7.82
C LEU A 116 6.85 6.14 6.89
N TYR A 117 6.64 6.01 5.60
CA TYR A 117 7.72 6.05 4.60
C TYR A 117 8.36 7.45 4.53
N ASN A 118 7.56 8.49 4.68
CA ASN A 118 8.03 9.87 4.64
C ASN A 118 8.84 10.27 5.89
N LYS A 119 8.45 9.79 7.10
CA LYS A 119 8.90 10.41 8.36
C LYS A 119 9.36 9.41 9.43
N ARG A 120 9.45 8.12 9.15
CA ARG A 120 9.79 7.11 10.15
C ARG A 120 11.10 7.42 10.89
N ASP A 121 12.10 7.90 10.18
CA ASP A 121 13.45 8.08 10.71
C ASP A 121 13.64 9.45 11.37
N ILE A 122 12.80 10.43 11.04
CA ILE A 122 12.83 11.79 11.61
C ILE A 122 11.79 12.02 12.72
N GLU A 123 10.77 11.17 12.82
CA GLU A 123 9.76 11.20 13.90
C GLU A 123 9.66 9.80 14.59
N PRO A 124 10.76 9.19 15.05
CA PRO A 124 10.75 7.81 15.53
C PRO A 124 9.85 7.57 16.74
N GLU A 125 9.61 8.58 17.57
CA GLU A 125 8.70 8.49 18.71
C GLU A 125 7.24 8.28 18.31
N ARG A 126 6.85 8.76 17.14
CA ARG A 126 5.50 8.56 16.58
C ARG A 126 5.23 7.11 16.19
N TRP A 127 6.25 6.43 15.69
CA TRP A 127 6.12 5.10 15.11
C TRP A 127 6.50 3.97 16.08
N GLY A 128 7.22 4.33 17.15
CA GLY A 128 7.68 3.36 18.14
C GLY A 128 8.83 2.48 17.64
N VAL A 129 9.00 1.33 18.30
CA VAL A 129 10.13 0.43 18.01
C VAL A 129 9.77 -0.60 16.95
N THR A 130 10.75 -1.01 16.16
CA THR A 130 10.66 -2.17 15.26
C THR A 130 11.38 -3.38 15.83
N ASN A 131 10.96 -4.59 15.44
CA ASN A 131 11.53 -5.83 15.96
C ASN A 131 12.97 -6.11 15.48
N TYR A 132 13.34 -5.67 14.29
CA TYR A 132 14.64 -5.94 13.67
C TYR A 132 15.28 -4.65 13.13
N PRO A 133 15.74 -3.73 14.00
CA PRO A 133 16.20 -2.41 13.57
C PRO A 133 17.45 -2.43 12.69
N ARG A 134 18.26 -3.49 12.77
CA ARG A 134 19.52 -3.60 11.99
C ARG A 134 19.33 -3.90 10.51
N THR A 135 18.16 -4.36 10.13
CA THR A 135 17.83 -4.74 8.73
C THR A 135 16.84 -3.79 8.09
N VAL A 136 16.43 -2.73 8.82
CA VAL A 136 15.51 -1.72 8.30
C VAL A 136 16.14 -1.00 7.11
N ASN A 137 15.35 -0.81 6.07
CA ASN A 137 15.73 -0.01 4.91
C ASN A 137 15.63 1.49 5.27
N HIS A 138 16.77 2.14 5.43
CA HIS A 138 16.91 3.57 5.66
C HIS A 138 17.35 4.33 4.40
N GLU A 139 17.66 3.60 3.30
CA GLU A 139 18.17 4.22 2.07
C GLU A 139 17.03 4.71 1.17
N ASP A 140 15.96 3.90 1.06
CA ASP A 140 14.86 4.16 0.13
C ASP A 140 13.64 4.81 0.80
N MET A 141 13.58 4.85 2.14
CA MET A 141 12.43 5.36 2.88
C MET A 141 12.76 5.73 4.33
N GLY A 142 11.89 6.51 4.96
CA GLY A 142 12.00 6.93 6.37
C GLY A 142 12.26 8.43 6.52
N ASP A 143 12.82 9.06 5.49
CA ASP A 143 13.01 10.51 5.38
C ASP A 143 12.95 10.92 3.89
N LEU A 144 11.74 10.98 3.34
CA LEU A 144 11.54 11.30 1.91
C LEU A 144 11.39 12.81 1.65
N GLY A 145 11.12 13.60 2.70
CA GLY A 145 10.93 15.04 2.58
C GLY A 145 9.69 15.47 1.81
N LEU A 146 8.68 14.59 1.71
CA LEU A 146 7.42 14.92 1.02
C LEU A 146 6.59 15.90 1.82
N THR A 147 5.96 16.84 1.12
CA THR A 147 4.95 17.76 1.65
C THR A 147 3.64 17.02 1.96
N ASP A 148 2.79 17.62 2.79
CA ASP A 148 1.46 17.05 3.10
C ASP A 148 0.60 16.91 1.82
N GLN A 149 0.74 17.82 0.86
CA GLN A 149 0.04 17.74 -0.42
C GLN A 149 0.52 16.54 -1.26
N GLU A 150 1.83 16.27 -1.29
CA GLU A 150 2.38 15.11 -2.00
C GLU A 150 1.96 13.80 -1.34
N VAL A 151 1.86 13.76 -0.02
CA VAL A 151 1.30 12.63 0.73
C VAL A 151 -0.15 12.39 0.32
N ASP A 152 -0.99 13.44 0.29
CA ASP A 152 -2.40 13.31 -0.10
C ASP A 152 -2.54 12.91 -1.59
N ASP A 153 -1.72 13.45 -2.47
CA ASP A 153 -1.69 13.08 -3.89
C ASP A 153 -1.27 11.60 -4.09
N LEU A 154 -0.31 11.09 -3.31
CA LEU A 154 0.05 9.68 -3.30
C LEU A 154 -1.10 8.78 -2.82
N VAL A 155 -1.80 9.18 -1.76
CA VAL A 155 -2.97 8.43 -1.26
C VAL A 155 -4.06 8.37 -2.33
N ALA A 156 -4.33 9.48 -3.01
CA ALA A 156 -5.27 9.51 -4.13
C ALA A 156 -4.85 8.56 -5.27
N LEU A 157 -3.56 8.55 -5.64
CA LEU A 157 -3.04 7.61 -6.63
C LEU A 157 -3.22 6.15 -6.19
N LEU A 158 -2.91 5.82 -4.93
CA LEU A 158 -3.04 4.45 -4.41
C LEU A 158 -4.50 3.96 -4.48
N ALA A 159 -5.47 4.85 -4.30
CA ALA A 159 -6.89 4.54 -4.50
C ALA A 159 -7.20 4.24 -5.99
N ALA A 160 -6.55 4.93 -6.94
CA ALA A 160 -6.73 4.68 -8.37
C ALA A 160 -6.20 3.31 -8.85
N PHE A 161 -5.50 2.56 -8.01
CA PHE A 161 -5.08 1.17 -8.28
C PHE A 161 -6.17 0.14 -7.99
N THR A 162 -7.35 0.58 -7.56
CA THR A 162 -8.49 -0.28 -7.24
C THR A 162 -9.22 -0.71 -8.50
N ASP A 163 -9.54 -2.01 -8.61
CA ASP A 163 -10.36 -2.57 -9.68
C ASP A 163 -11.79 -2.04 -9.57
N GLN A 164 -12.28 -1.38 -10.61
CA GLN A 164 -13.61 -0.77 -10.65
C GLN A 164 -14.74 -1.80 -10.53
N ASN A 165 -14.51 -3.05 -10.88
CA ASN A 165 -15.52 -4.10 -10.69
C ASN A 165 -15.70 -4.44 -9.20
N LEU A 166 -14.64 -4.32 -8.39
CA LEU A 166 -14.73 -4.55 -6.95
C LEU A 166 -15.56 -3.44 -6.28
N LEU A 167 -15.46 -2.20 -6.75
CA LEU A 167 -16.25 -1.07 -6.26
C LEU A 167 -17.76 -1.20 -6.54
N LYS A 168 -18.15 -2.05 -7.52
CA LYS A 168 -19.55 -2.33 -7.86
C LYS A 168 -20.16 -3.47 -7.03
N ILE A 169 -19.36 -4.17 -6.23
CA ILE A 169 -19.86 -5.23 -5.35
C ILE A 169 -20.57 -4.58 -4.15
N PRO A 170 -21.81 -4.95 -3.84
CA PRO A 170 -22.52 -4.41 -2.68
C PRO A 170 -21.75 -4.65 -1.38
N GLU A 171 -21.85 -3.71 -0.44
CA GLU A 171 -21.27 -3.85 0.88
C GLU A 171 -21.68 -5.17 1.54
N GLY A 172 -20.74 -5.86 2.17
CA GLY A 172 -20.95 -7.18 2.77
C GLY A 172 -20.64 -8.37 1.85
N ASN A 173 -20.50 -8.17 0.52
CA ASN A 173 -20.19 -9.23 -0.43
C ASN A 173 -18.74 -9.20 -0.96
N LEU A 174 -17.96 -8.17 -0.65
CA LEU A 174 -16.54 -8.06 -1.06
C LEU A 174 -15.67 -9.18 -0.47
N PHE A 175 -16.03 -9.63 0.72
CA PHE A 175 -15.43 -10.82 1.34
C PHE A 175 -16.58 -11.79 1.59
N PRO A 176 -16.60 -12.98 0.96
CA PRO A 176 -17.56 -14.01 1.34
C PRO A 176 -17.43 -14.17 2.86
N GLN A 177 -18.56 -14.16 3.57
CA GLN A 177 -18.65 -14.29 5.01
C GLN A 177 -17.83 -15.51 5.45
N VAL A 178 -16.53 -15.32 5.64
CA VAL A 178 -15.78 -16.26 6.48
C VAL A 178 -16.34 -16.00 7.88
N PRO A 179 -16.92 -16.99 8.56
CA PRO A 179 -17.38 -16.83 9.92
C PRO A 179 -16.18 -16.81 10.87
N LEU A 180 -15.32 -15.81 10.68
CA LEU A 180 -14.37 -15.39 11.68
C LEU A 180 -15.16 -14.38 12.50
N GLY A 181 -15.40 -14.69 13.78
CA GLY A 181 -16.04 -13.81 14.74
C GLY A 181 -15.26 -12.54 14.99
N VAL A 182 -15.04 -11.77 13.91
CA VAL A 182 -14.42 -10.45 13.96
C VAL A 182 -15.52 -9.48 14.37
N PRO A 183 -15.42 -8.81 15.52
CA PRO A 183 -16.38 -7.79 15.93
C PRO A 183 -16.49 -6.72 14.84
N GLN A 184 -17.69 -6.17 14.66
CA GLN A 184 -17.94 -4.95 13.90
C GLN A 184 -17.28 -3.79 14.67
N THR A 185 -16.01 -3.53 14.43
CA THR A 185 -15.27 -2.47 15.12
C THR A 185 -15.55 -1.11 14.45
N GLU A 186 -15.32 -0.01 15.18
CA GLU A 186 -15.41 1.34 14.62
C GLU A 186 -14.46 1.52 13.41
N GLU A 187 -13.37 0.77 13.38
CA GLU A 187 -12.42 0.71 12.26
C GLU A 187 -13.06 0.15 10.97
N ARG A 188 -13.98 -0.81 11.09
CA ARG A 188 -14.75 -1.33 9.96
C ARG A 188 -15.70 -0.29 9.41
N LYS A 189 -16.37 0.48 10.28
CA LYS A 189 -17.27 1.56 9.87
C LYS A 189 -16.52 2.69 9.16
N ALA A 190 -15.31 3.03 9.63
CA ALA A 190 -14.46 4.01 8.97
C ALA A 190 -14.03 3.54 7.57
N PHE A 191 -13.71 2.25 7.42
CA PHE A 191 -13.39 1.66 6.13
C PHE A 191 -14.59 1.62 5.18
N ASP A 192 -15.77 1.24 5.66
CA ASP A 192 -17.01 1.23 4.89
C ASP A 192 -17.39 2.67 4.45
N GLY A 193 -17.14 3.69 5.30
CA GLY A 193 -17.31 5.10 4.98
C GLY A 193 -16.36 5.57 3.87
N PHE A 194 -15.09 5.21 3.94
CA PHE A 194 -14.10 5.49 2.90
C PHE A 194 -14.48 4.86 1.53
N LEU A 195 -15.00 3.63 1.55
CA LEU A 195 -15.49 2.98 0.32
C LEU A 195 -16.72 3.68 -0.25
N ALA A 196 -17.59 4.23 0.61
CA ALA A 196 -18.75 5.00 0.17
C ALA A 196 -18.29 6.30 -0.53
N GLU A 197 -17.33 7.03 0.04
CA GLU A 197 -16.76 8.24 -0.57
C GLU A 197 -16.14 7.95 -1.94
N LEU A 198 -15.38 6.86 -2.08
CA LEU A 198 -14.81 6.43 -3.37
C LEU A 198 -15.88 6.10 -4.44
N ARG A 199 -17.08 5.72 -4.03
CA ARG A 199 -18.20 5.41 -4.95
C ARG A 199 -18.93 6.66 -5.41
N ASP A 200 -19.03 7.68 -4.57
CA ASP A 200 -19.73 8.93 -4.88
C ASP A 200 -18.91 9.81 -5.86
N ASP A 201 -17.60 9.56 -5.97
CA ASP A 201 -16.69 10.22 -6.91
C ASP A 201 -16.61 9.53 -8.29
N LEU A 202 -17.37 8.44 -8.52
CA LEU A 202 -17.45 7.67 -9.78
C LEU A 202 -18.78 7.88 -10.49
#